data_faa056009675109681fa28fd9a98006b
#
_entry.id   faa056009675109681fa28fd9a98006b
#
_cell.length_a   1.000
_cell.length_b   1.000
_cell.length_c   1.000
_cell.angle_alpha   90.00
_cell.angle_beta   90.00
_cell.angle_gamma   90.00
#
_symmetry.space_group_name_H-M   'P 1'
#
loop_
_entity.id
_entity.type
_entity.pdbx_description
1 polymer ?
#
loop_
_entity_poly.entity_id
_entity_poly.type
_entity_poly.pdbx_seq_one_letter_code
_entity_poly.pdbx_strand_id
1 'polypeptide(L)'
;FLDDLTLGGCADVVARDVDLIDREAAAMGLKLNKSKCELISNTGQCYPNKSFAGFKMIPVGEMRLLGASVMPGEEVTRVLNEKTEDLRRAVSRLTLLQTQDALTLLHYSLSIPKLMYTLCTSDCQSNPALEEFDKVLRAGLSSILNVDFSGNQWLQATLPVRDGGLGIRSAVMLAPSAFSASAAGTTEL
;
A
#
# COMPACT_ATOMS: atom_id res chain seq x y z
N PHE A 1 -7.64 11.87 -10.82
CA PHE A 1 -6.20 12.05 -11.00
C PHE A 1 -5.98 12.90 -12.26
N LEU A 2 -6.24 14.20 -12.13
CA LEU A 2 -6.17 15.13 -13.27
C LEU A 2 -4.75 15.71 -13.46
N ASP A 3 -3.87 15.49 -12.52
CA ASP A 3 -2.55 16.11 -12.40
C ASP A 3 -1.39 15.09 -12.46
N ASP A 4 -1.66 13.79 -12.30
CA ASP A 4 -0.65 12.74 -12.37
C ASP A 4 -0.73 12.00 -13.73
N LEU A 5 0.35 12.03 -14.48
CA LEU A 5 0.51 11.34 -15.76
C LEU A 5 1.68 10.37 -15.69
N THR A 6 1.46 9.14 -16.13
CA THR A 6 2.49 8.11 -16.24
C THR A 6 2.72 7.77 -17.71
N LEU A 7 3.98 7.84 -18.15
CA LEU A 7 4.40 7.48 -19.50
C LEU A 7 5.31 6.24 -19.44
N GLY A 8 5.10 5.31 -20.35
CA GLY A 8 5.91 4.11 -20.47
C GLY A 8 6.35 3.85 -21.91
N GLY A 9 7.59 3.44 -22.10
CA GLY A 9 8.12 3.11 -23.42
C GLY A 9 9.64 3.23 -23.51
N CYS A 10 10.19 3.22 -24.73
CA CYS A 10 11.61 3.47 -24.89
C CYS A 10 11.94 4.96 -24.65
N ALA A 11 13.13 5.21 -24.11
CA ALA A 11 13.55 6.53 -23.62
C ALA A 11 13.34 7.68 -24.61
N ASP A 12 13.65 7.45 -25.90
CA ASP A 12 13.50 8.47 -26.95
C ASP A 12 12.03 8.82 -27.26
N VAL A 13 11.12 7.86 -27.12
CA VAL A 13 9.68 8.09 -27.30
C VAL A 13 9.17 8.89 -26.11
N VAL A 14 9.46 8.42 -24.91
CA VAL A 14 9.03 9.10 -23.67
C VAL A 14 9.58 10.53 -23.60
N ALA A 15 10.83 10.76 -24.05
CA ALA A 15 11.41 12.11 -24.09
C ALA A 15 10.61 13.05 -25.00
N ARG A 16 10.22 12.57 -26.19
CA ARG A 16 9.40 13.35 -27.13
C ARG A 16 8.01 13.64 -26.57
N ASP A 17 7.42 12.66 -25.93
CA ASP A 17 6.10 12.81 -25.30
C ASP A 17 6.14 13.81 -24.15
N VAL A 18 7.19 13.79 -23.32
CA VAL A 18 7.42 14.80 -22.27
C VAL A 18 7.52 16.21 -22.85
N ASP A 19 8.30 16.39 -23.94
CA ASP A 19 8.45 17.70 -24.59
C ASP A 19 7.12 18.17 -25.22
N LEU A 20 6.34 17.24 -25.80
CA LEU A 20 5.01 17.54 -26.31
C LEU A 20 4.08 18.01 -25.20
N ILE A 21 4.03 17.28 -24.08
CA ILE A 21 3.20 17.59 -22.93
C ILE A 21 3.59 18.94 -22.32
N ASP A 22 4.89 19.21 -22.13
CA ASP A 22 5.39 20.48 -21.57
C ASP A 22 4.96 21.66 -22.46
N ARG A 23 5.01 21.50 -23.79
CA ARG A 23 4.58 22.52 -24.75
C ARG A 23 3.07 22.76 -24.75
N GLU A 24 2.29 21.68 -24.82
CA GLU A 24 0.82 21.80 -24.83
C GLU A 24 0.28 22.31 -23.48
N ALA A 25 0.87 21.86 -22.36
CA ALA A 25 0.56 22.40 -21.04
C ALA A 25 0.86 23.90 -20.95
N ALA A 26 2.00 24.35 -21.48
CA ALA A 26 2.35 25.77 -21.51
C ALA A 26 1.35 26.62 -22.31
N ALA A 27 0.80 26.09 -23.42
CA ALA A 27 -0.25 26.76 -24.19
C ALA A 27 -1.56 26.96 -23.39
N MET A 28 -1.81 26.08 -22.40
CA MET A 28 -2.95 26.17 -21.48
C MET A 28 -2.63 26.95 -20.19
N GLY A 29 -1.45 27.52 -20.07
CA GLY A 29 -1.00 28.24 -18.86
C GLY A 29 -0.54 27.32 -17.72
N LEU A 30 -0.37 26.04 -17.97
CA LEU A 30 0.14 25.06 -17.01
C LEU A 30 1.66 24.93 -17.13
N LYS A 31 2.32 24.53 -16.07
CA LYS A 31 3.77 24.33 -16.04
C LYS A 31 4.10 22.97 -15.44
N LEU A 32 4.85 22.17 -16.18
CA LEU A 32 5.37 20.90 -15.69
C LEU A 32 6.34 21.13 -14.52
N ASN A 33 6.04 20.51 -13.36
CA ASN A 33 6.93 20.59 -12.21
C ASN A 33 7.97 19.47 -12.28
N LYS A 34 9.06 19.73 -13.00
CA LYS A 34 10.15 18.76 -13.25
C LYS A 34 10.78 18.22 -11.97
N SER A 35 10.81 18.97 -10.88
CA SER A 35 11.37 18.51 -9.60
C SER A 35 10.51 17.48 -8.88
N LYS A 36 9.22 17.37 -9.24
CA LYS A 36 8.30 16.33 -8.75
C LYS A 36 8.18 15.15 -9.71
N CYS A 37 8.67 15.29 -10.94
CA CYS A 37 8.65 14.21 -11.91
C CYS A 37 9.68 13.14 -11.55
N GLU A 38 9.29 11.89 -11.67
CA GLU A 38 10.12 10.73 -11.39
C GLU A 38 10.45 10.01 -12.70
N LEU A 39 11.69 9.55 -12.84
CA LEU A 39 12.17 8.77 -13.98
C LEU A 39 12.66 7.42 -13.47
N ILE A 40 12.14 6.35 -14.05
CA ILE A 40 12.50 4.99 -13.70
C ILE A 40 13.02 4.30 -14.95
N SER A 41 14.19 3.66 -14.86
CA SER A 41 14.83 2.95 -15.95
C SER A 41 15.05 1.49 -15.58
N ASN A 42 14.59 0.56 -16.43
CA ASN A 42 14.81 -0.88 -16.26
C ASN A 42 16.27 -1.27 -16.24
N THR A 43 17.13 -0.49 -16.91
CA THR A 43 18.57 -0.76 -17.00
C THR A 43 19.35 -0.10 -15.87
N GLY A 44 18.71 0.72 -15.04
CA GLY A 44 19.37 1.54 -14.02
C GLY A 44 20.27 2.63 -14.61
N GLN A 45 20.30 2.78 -15.93
CA GLN A 45 21.12 3.79 -16.61
C GLN A 45 20.36 5.12 -16.66
N CYS A 46 21.08 6.19 -16.39
CA CYS A 46 20.61 7.55 -16.63
C CYS A 46 20.68 7.81 -18.14
N TYR A 47 19.55 8.11 -18.76
CA TYR A 47 19.51 8.58 -20.15
C TYR A 47 19.84 10.07 -20.20
N PRO A 48 20.95 10.47 -20.84
CA PRO A 48 21.35 11.87 -20.94
C PRO A 48 20.46 12.60 -21.97
N ASN A 49 19.21 12.85 -21.62
CA ASN A 49 18.29 13.62 -22.44
C ASN A 49 17.87 14.89 -21.71
N LYS A 50 17.88 16.03 -22.42
CA LYS A 50 17.52 17.35 -21.87
C LYS A 50 16.08 17.39 -21.39
N SER A 51 15.18 16.61 -21.99
CA SER A 51 13.76 16.52 -21.62
C SER A 51 13.57 16.02 -20.19
N PHE A 52 14.48 15.17 -19.70
CA PHE A 52 14.47 14.63 -18.34
C PHE A 52 15.28 15.46 -17.32
N ALA A 53 15.81 16.59 -17.77
CA ALA A 53 16.57 17.46 -16.87
C ALA A 53 15.71 17.95 -15.70
N GLY A 54 16.16 17.68 -14.48
CA GLY A 54 15.45 18.01 -13.25
C GLY A 54 14.49 16.94 -12.73
N PHE A 55 14.34 15.82 -13.44
CA PHE A 55 13.58 14.67 -12.94
C PHE A 55 14.39 13.90 -11.88
N LYS A 56 13.69 13.37 -10.90
CA LYS A 56 14.28 12.53 -9.86
C LYS A 56 14.40 11.09 -10.37
N MET A 57 15.63 10.56 -10.39
CA MET A 57 15.83 9.13 -10.69
C MET A 57 15.39 8.27 -9.51
N ILE A 58 14.51 7.31 -9.78
CA ILE A 58 14.02 6.35 -8.81
C ILE A 58 14.50 4.95 -9.21
N PRO A 59 15.09 4.17 -8.30
CA PRO A 59 15.42 2.77 -8.56
C PRO A 59 14.17 1.96 -8.90
N VAL A 60 14.29 0.97 -9.78
CA VAL A 60 13.16 0.10 -10.19
C VAL A 60 12.47 -0.55 -8.99
N GLY A 61 13.24 -0.97 -7.97
CA GLY A 61 12.73 -1.58 -6.76
C GLY A 61 11.87 -0.65 -5.88
N GLU A 62 11.99 0.67 -6.05
CA GLU A 62 11.22 1.69 -5.32
C GLU A 62 10.05 2.23 -6.16
N MET A 63 9.81 1.65 -7.34
CA MET A 63 8.76 2.10 -8.24
C MET A 63 7.38 1.97 -7.60
N ARG A 64 6.65 3.09 -7.58
CA ARG A 64 5.24 3.14 -7.18
C ARG A 64 4.37 3.63 -8.33
N LEU A 65 3.22 3.01 -8.49
CA LEU A 65 2.18 3.46 -9.42
C LEU A 65 0.86 3.60 -8.66
N LEU A 66 0.27 4.77 -8.69
CA LEU A 66 -0.97 5.08 -7.94
C LEU A 66 -0.88 4.70 -6.44
N GLY A 67 0.31 4.86 -5.86
CA GLY A 67 0.56 4.52 -4.45
C GLY A 67 0.83 3.03 -4.17
N ALA A 68 0.73 2.16 -5.18
CA ALA A 68 1.09 0.75 -5.07
C ALA A 68 2.56 0.52 -5.45
N SER A 69 3.23 -0.38 -4.76
CA SER A 69 4.55 -0.87 -5.17
C SER A 69 4.39 -1.79 -6.38
N VAL A 70 5.07 -1.48 -7.48
CA VAL A 70 4.99 -2.26 -8.73
C VAL A 70 5.85 -3.50 -8.68
N MET A 71 6.96 -3.45 -7.94
CA MET A 71 7.90 -4.57 -7.83
C MET A 71 7.77 -5.23 -6.45
N PRO A 72 7.79 -6.57 -6.37
CA PRO A 72 7.90 -7.26 -5.11
C PRO A 72 9.26 -6.97 -4.45
N GLY A 73 9.32 -6.96 -3.12
CA GLY A 73 10.59 -6.81 -2.40
C GLY A 73 10.55 -5.81 -1.25
N GLU A 74 11.65 -5.08 -1.07
CA GLU A 74 11.87 -4.19 0.09
C GLU A 74 10.84 -3.07 0.18
N GLU A 75 10.38 -2.54 -0.97
CA GLU A 75 9.41 -1.46 -1.00
C GLU A 75 8.04 -1.91 -0.46
N VAL A 76 7.59 -3.12 -0.80
CA VAL A 76 6.36 -3.70 -0.22
C VAL A 76 6.51 -3.84 1.29
N THR A 77 7.66 -4.36 1.74
CA THR A 77 7.97 -4.52 3.17
C THR A 77 7.97 -3.17 3.89
N ARG A 78 8.53 -2.12 3.26
CA ARG A 78 8.54 -0.76 3.81
C ARG A 78 7.11 -0.22 3.98
N VAL A 79 6.27 -0.37 2.95
CA VAL A 79 4.85 0.04 3.03
C VAL A 79 4.11 -0.70 4.14
N LEU A 80 4.29 -2.01 4.25
CA LEU A 80 3.66 -2.81 5.31
C LEU A 80 4.11 -2.38 6.71
N ASN A 81 5.41 -2.07 6.88
CA ASN A 81 5.95 -1.57 8.14
C ASN A 81 5.38 -0.18 8.49
N GLU A 82 5.25 0.73 7.52
CA GLU A 82 4.60 2.03 7.70
C GLU A 82 3.15 1.85 8.19
N LYS A 83 2.39 0.92 7.60
CA LYS A 83 1.01 0.61 8.03
C LYS A 83 0.97 -0.02 9.41
N THR A 84 1.95 -0.83 9.76
CA THR A 84 2.08 -1.42 11.11
C THR A 84 2.33 -0.34 12.16
N GLU A 85 3.18 0.65 11.88
CA GLU A 85 3.40 1.78 12.77
C GLU A 85 2.16 2.68 12.91
N ASP A 86 1.41 2.86 11.81
CA ASP A 86 0.12 3.56 11.85
C ASP A 86 -0.88 2.84 12.75
N LEU A 87 -0.94 1.50 12.65
CA LEU A 87 -1.79 0.67 13.51
C LEU A 87 -1.35 0.78 14.97
N ARG A 88 -0.04 0.72 15.27
CA ARG A 88 0.50 0.85 16.63
C ARG A 88 0.09 2.18 17.28
N ARG A 89 0.21 3.28 16.51
CA ARG A 89 -0.25 4.60 16.97
C ARG A 89 -1.77 4.67 17.15
N ALA A 90 -2.53 4.02 16.26
CA ALA A 90 -3.98 3.98 16.37
C ALA A 90 -4.41 3.20 17.62
N VAL A 91 -3.85 2.01 17.85
CA VAL A 91 -4.16 1.18 19.03
C VAL A 91 -3.90 1.93 20.33
N SER A 92 -2.79 2.65 20.46
CA SER A 92 -2.49 3.43 21.67
C SER A 92 -3.55 4.51 21.96
N ARG A 93 -4.26 5.00 20.95
CA ARG A 93 -5.37 5.96 21.10
C ARG A 93 -6.71 5.27 21.36
N LEU A 94 -6.91 4.10 20.75
CA LEU A 94 -8.15 3.32 20.95
C LEU A 94 -8.34 2.88 22.39
N THR A 95 -7.27 2.62 23.13
CA THR A 95 -7.34 2.27 24.56
C THR A 95 -7.92 3.39 25.44
N LEU A 96 -8.02 4.62 24.93
CA LEU A 96 -8.65 5.75 25.62
C LEU A 96 -10.16 5.84 25.39
N LEU A 97 -10.70 5.03 24.48
CA LEU A 97 -12.12 5.02 24.11
C LEU A 97 -12.85 3.91 24.86
N GLN A 98 -14.20 3.98 24.84
CA GLN A 98 -15.01 2.86 25.28
C GLN A 98 -14.76 1.63 24.40
N THR A 99 -14.75 0.45 24.99
CA THR A 99 -14.40 -0.82 24.33
C THR A 99 -15.20 -1.04 23.04
N GLN A 100 -16.49 -0.73 23.04
CA GLN A 100 -17.36 -0.93 21.88
C GLN A 100 -16.97 -0.03 20.70
N ASP A 101 -16.70 1.25 20.98
CA ASP A 101 -16.27 2.21 19.97
C ASP A 101 -14.88 1.87 19.44
N ALA A 102 -13.96 1.49 20.34
CA ALA A 102 -12.61 1.06 19.98
C ALA A 102 -12.63 -0.18 19.07
N LEU A 103 -13.46 -1.18 19.38
CA LEU A 103 -13.64 -2.38 18.54
C LEU A 103 -14.23 -2.04 17.18
N THR A 104 -15.23 -1.18 17.14
CA THR A 104 -15.87 -0.75 15.89
C THR A 104 -14.85 -0.05 14.98
N LEU A 105 -14.09 0.89 15.52
CA LEU A 105 -13.04 1.58 14.75
C LEU A 105 -11.92 0.65 14.33
N LEU A 106 -11.49 -0.26 15.20
CA LEU A 106 -10.46 -1.25 14.85
C LEU A 106 -10.94 -2.14 13.71
N HIS A 107 -12.15 -2.68 13.80
CA HIS A 107 -12.72 -3.59 12.81
C HIS A 107 -12.92 -2.90 11.45
N TYR A 108 -13.63 -1.78 11.41
CA TYR A 108 -14.09 -1.18 10.15
C TYR A 108 -13.12 -0.20 9.50
N SER A 109 -12.11 0.29 10.23
CA SER A 109 -11.28 1.40 9.71
C SER A 109 -9.79 1.22 9.89
N LEU A 110 -9.32 0.66 11.01
CA LEU A 110 -7.92 0.80 11.42
C LEU A 110 -7.09 -0.48 11.25
N SER A 111 -7.72 -1.64 11.09
CA SER A 111 -7.06 -2.93 10.86
C SER A 111 -6.87 -3.22 9.36
N ILE A 112 -7.36 -4.34 8.92
CA ILE A 112 -7.29 -4.81 7.52
C ILE A 112 -7.78 -3.78 6.49
N PRO A 113 -8.82 -2.95 6.72
CA PRO A 113 -9.20 -1.95 5.72
C PRO A 113 -8.05 -1.03 5.29
N LYS A 114 -7.11 -0.71 6.19
CA LYS A 114 -5.92 0.08 5.86
C LYS A 114 -4.87 -0.65 5.06
N LEU A 115 -4.85 -1.98 5.12
CA LEU A 115 -3.95 -2.82 4.34
C LEU A 115 -4.56 -3.25 3.00
N MET A 116 -5.90 -3.26 2.87
CA MET A 116 -6.59 -3.89 1.77
C MET A 116 -6.06 -3.47 0.40
N TYR A 117 -5.81 -2.18 0.20
CA TYR A 117 -5.24 -1.69 -1.04
C TYR A 117 -3.89 -2.35 -1.36
N THR A 118 -2.97 -2.36 -0.40
CA THR A 118 -1.65 -3.00 -0.57
C THR A 118 -1.77 -4.50 -0.81
N LEU A 119 -2.66 -5.19 -0.08
CA LEU A 119 -2.88 -6.63 -0.24
C LEU A 119 -3.47 -6.99 -1.61
N CYS A 120 -4.27 -6.10 -2.21
CA CYS A 120 -4.86 -6.30 -3.54
C CYS A 120 -3.92 -5.94 -4.68
N THR A 121 -3.00 -5.00 -4.47
CA THR A 121 -2.16 -4.44 -5.54
C THR A 121 -0.74 -4.97 -5.56
N SER A 122 -0.29 -5.62 -4.49
CA SER A 122 1.06 -6.16 -4.37
C SER A 122 1.04 -7.57 -3.82
N ASP A 123 1.87 -8.45 -4.36
CA ASP A 123 2.04 -9.78 -3.79
C ASP A 123 2.78 -9.67 -2.45
N CYS A 124 2.02 -9.80 -1.38
CA CYS A 124 2.50 -9.77 0.00
C CYS A 124 2.66 -11.16 0.60
N GLN A 125 2.42 -12.23 -0.16
CA GLN A 125 2.48 -13.60 0.36
C GLN A 125 3.85 -13.87 0.99
N SER A 126 3.83 -14.48 2.17
CA SER A 126 5.03 -14.82 2.94
C SER A 126 5.92 -13.62 3.37
N ASN A 127 5.42 -12.39 3.28
CA ASN A 127 6.15 -11.24 3.79
C ASN A 127 6.10 -11.19 5.32
N PRO A 128 7.26 -11.20 6.02
CA PRO A 128 7.30 -11.22 7.50
C PRO A 128 6.67 -9.99 8.15
N ALA A 129 6.54 -8.88 7.44
CA ALA A 129 5.88 -7.68 7.94
C ALA A 129 4.37 -7.89 8.21
N LEU A 130 3.73 -8.87 7.54
CA LEU A 130 2.34 -9.24 7.82
C LEU A 130 2.19 -9.91 9.19
N GLU A 131 3.16 -10.75 9.57
CA GLU A 131 3.15 -11.36 10.90
C GLU A 131 3.30 -10.31 12.00
N GLU A 132 4.17 -9.31 11.77
CA GLU A 132 4.34 -8.20 12.71
C GLU A 132 3.07 -7.36 12.81
N PHE A 133 2.39 -7.11 11.69
CA PHE A 133 1.09 -6.43 11.70
C PHE A 133 0.05 -7.21 12.53
N ASP A 134 -0.04 -8.53 12.34
CA ASP A 134 -0.97 -9.38 13.09
C ASP A 134 -0.62 -9.43 14.59
N LYS A 135 0.66 -9.39 14.96
CA LYS A 135 1.08 -9.29 16.38
C LYS A 135 0.61 -7.98 17.00
N VAL A 136 0.80 -6.86 16.30
CA VAL A 136 0.33 -5.54 16.78
C VAL A 136 -1.20 -5.51 16.88
N LEU A 137 -1.88 -6.06 15.89
CA LEU A 137 -3.34 -6.15 15.89
C LEU A 137 -3.88 -6.99 17.06
N ARG A 138 -3.28 -8.15 17.29
CA ARG A 138 -3.61 -9.03 18.42
C ARG A 138 -3.36 -8.35 19.78
N ALA A 139 -2.19 -7.73 19.96
CA ALA A 139 -1.87 -7.01 21.17
C ALA A 139 -2.83 -5.83 21.40
N GLY A 140 -3.19 -5.11 20.34
CA GLY A 140 -4.18 -4.04 20.39
C GLY A 140 -5.56 -4.53 20.81
N LEU A 141 -6.02 -5.62 20.22
CA LEU A 141 -7.30 -6.25 20.59
C LEU A 141 -7.29 -6.72 22.05
N SER A 142 -6.19 -7.34 22.50
CA SER A 142 -5.99 -7.75 23.89
C SER A 142 -6.13 -6.56 24.84
N SER A 143 -5.48 -5.45 24.52
CA SER A 143 -5.54 -4.23 25.35
C SER A 143 -6.94 -3.61 25.39
N ILE A 144 -7.67 -3.58 24.26
CA ILE A 144 -9.03 -3.03 24.17
C ILE A 144 -10.03 -3.88 24.96
N LEU A 145 -9.90 -5.20 24.90
CA LEU A 145 -10.82 -6.14 25.56
C LEU A 145 -10.38 -6.51 26.99
N ASN A 146 -9.19 -6.12 27.39
CA ASN A 146 -8.55 -6.53 28.64
C ASN A 146 -8.52 -8.07 28.80
N VAL A 147 -8.12 -8.78 27.74
CA VAL A 147 -8.07 -10.25 27.64
C VAL A 147 -6.78 -10.68 26.97
N ASP A 148 -6.08 -11.65 27.54
CA ASP A 148 -4.96 -12.30 26.88
C ASP A 148 -5.45 -13.44 25.98
N PHE A 149 -5.23 -13.32 24.67
CA PHE A 149 -5.64 -14.34 23.71
C PHE A 149 -4.61 -15.47 23.63
N SER A 150 -5.03 -16.72 23.91
CA SER A 150 -4.32 -17.92 23.47
C SER A 150 -4.31 -18.02 21.93
N GLY A 151 -3.52 -18.96 21.38
CA GLY A 151 -3.49 -19.18 19.93
C GLY A 151 -4.87 -19.50 19.34
N ASN A 152 -5.63 -20.40 19.98
CA ASN A 152 -6.96 -20.80 19.54
C ASN A 152 -7.99 -19.69 19.67
N GLN A 153 -7.92 -18.90 20.74
CA GLN A 153 -8.82 -17.75 20.93
C GLN A 153 -8.52 -16.65 19.91
N TRP A 154 -7.25 -16.42 19.57
CA TRP A 154 -6.89 -15.52 18.48
C TRP A 154 -7.47 -15.99 17.14
N LEU A 155 -7.29 -17.28 16.82
CA LEU A 155 -7.86 -17.86 15.61
C LEU A 155 -9.38 -17.68 15.58
N GLN A 156 -10.08 -17.94 16.68
CA GLN A 156 -11.51 -17.69 16.79
C GLN A 156 -11.87 -16.22 16.59
N ALA A 157 -11.12 -15.28 17.19
CA ALA A 157 -11.36 -13.85 17.02
C ALA A 157 -11.24 -13.38 15.56
N THR A 158 -10.41 -14.05 14.75
CA THR A 158 -10.26 -13.75 13.32
C THR A 158 -11.42 -14.25 12.45
N LEU A 159 -12.26 -15.13 12.93
CA LEU A 159 -13.42 -15.62 12.18
C LEU A 159 -14.47 -14.52 11.99
N PRO A 160 -15.30 -14.62 10.94
CA PRO A 160 -16.47 -13.78 10.78
C PRO A 160 -17.41 -13.85 11.99
N VAL A 161 -18.12 -12.76 12.27
CA VAL A 161 -19.09 -12.71 13.39
C VAL A 161 -20.16 -13.81 13.26
N ARG A 162 -20.63 -14.11 12.06
CA ARG A 162 -21.60 -15.20 11.79
C ARG A 162 -21.10 -16.59 12.20
N ASP A 163 -19.75 -16.75 12.25
CA ASP A 163 -19.08 -18.01 12.59
C ASP A 163 -18.55 -18.00 14.04
N GLY A 164 -19.04 -17.06 14.86
CA GLY A 164 -18.68 -16.95 16.28
C GLY A 164 -17.37 -16.22 16.55
N GLY A 165 -16.81 -15.49 15.57
CA GLY A 165 -15.63 -14.66 15.71
C GLY A 165 -15.94 -13.19 16.01
N LEU A 166 -14.90 -12.37 16.06
CA LEU A 166 -14.99 -10.92 16.20
C LEU A 166 -14.85 -10.17 14.86
N GLY A 167 -14.63 -10.90 13.76
CA GLY A 167 -14.42 -10.33 12.44
C GLY A 167 -13.07 -9.60 12.26
N ILE A 168 -12.15 -9.71 13.21
CA ILE A 168 -10.81 -9.10 13.16
C ILE A 168 -9.91 -10.01 12.32
N ARG A 169 -9.87 -9.79 11.02
CA ARG A 169 -9.16 -10.67 10.08
C ARG A 169 -7.64 -10.60 10.27
N SER A 170 -6.97 -11.74 10.10
CA SER A 170 -5.51 -11.84 10.02
C SER A 170 -5.02 -11.36 8.64
N ALA A 171 -4.00 -10.52 8.61
CA ALA A 171 -3.36 -10.06 7.38
C ALA A 171 -2.64 -11.21 6.66
N VAL A 172 -1.95 -12.07 7.41
CA VAL A 172 -1.25 -13.25 6.89
C VAL A 172 -2.23 -14.19 6.17
N MET A 173 -3.38 -14.47 6.78
CA MET A 173 -4.37 -15.37 6.18
C MET A 173 -5.09 -14.77 4.97
N LEU A 174 -5.25 -13.46 4.95
CA LEU A 174 -6.01 -12.76 3.91
C LEU A 174 -5.17 -12.45 2.67
N ALA A 175 -3.88 -12.17 2.82
CA ALA A 175 -3.02 -11.68 1.75
C ALA A 175 -3.08 -12.52 0.46
N PRO A 176 -2.97 -13.88 0.49
CA PRO A 176 -2.99 -14.67 -0.75
C PRO A 176 -4.31 -14.54 -1.50
N SER A 177 -5.44 -14.59 -0.78
CA SER A 177 -6.76 -14.52 -1.40
C SER A 177 -7.11 -13.12 -1.90
N ALA A 178 -6.68 -12.07 -1.21
CA ALA A 178 -6.90 -10.70 -1.63
C ALA A 178 -6.17 -10.37 -2.95
N PHE A 179 -4.89 -10.76 -3.03
CA PHE A 179 -4.10 -10.58 -4.26
C PHE A 179 -4.64 -11.40 -5.41
N SER A 180 -4.89 -12.70 -5.21
CA SER A 180 -5.41 -13.59 -6.26
C SER A 180 -6.76 -13.15 -6.79
N ALA A 181 -7.67 -12.72 -5.91
CA ALA A 181 -8.99 -12.21 -6.33
C ALA A 181 -8.88 -10.91 -7.14
N SER A 182 -7.99 -10.01 -6.73
CA SER A 182 -7.72 -8.76 -7.47
C SER A 182 -7.11 -9.05 -8.84
N ALA A 183 -6.09 -9.91 -8.90
CA ALA A 183 -5.45 -10.29 -10.15
C ALA A 183 -6.43 -10.98 -11.12
N ALA A 184 -7.25 -11.91 -10.63
CA ALA A 184 -8.27 -12.57 -11.45
C ALA A 184 -9.31 -11.60 -12.01
N GLY A 185 -9.72 -10.60 -11.23
CA GLY A 185 -10.68 -9.58 -11.68
C GLY A 185 -10.13 -8.60 -12.72
N THR A 186 -8.81 -8.54 -12.91
CA THR A 186 -8.18 -7.65 -13.91
C THR A 186 -7.77 -8.36 -15.20
N THR A 187 -7.82 -9.70 -15.26
CA THR A 187 -7.45 -10.47 -16.46
C THR A 187 -8.49 -10.42 -17.57
N GLU A 188 -9.70 -9.94 -17.31
CA GLU A 188 -10.78 -9.80 -18.29
C GLU A 188 -10.87 -8.37 -18.88
N LEU A 189 -9.96 -7.47 -18.49
CA LEU A 189 -9.85 -6.11 -18.98
C LEU A 189 -8.74 -5.97 -20.04
#